data_43bcb355e91e9f53d74cc8b0a8e6e194
#
_entry.id   43bcb355e91e9f53d74cc8b0a8e6e194
#
_cell.length_a   1.000
_cell.length_b   1.000
_cell.length_c   1.000
_cell.angle_alpha   90.00
_cell.angle_beta   90.00
_cell.angle_gamma   90.00
#
_symmetry.space_group_name_H-M   'P 1'
#
loop_
_entity.id
_entity.type
_entity.pdbx_description
1 polymer ?
#
loop_
_entity_poly.entity_id
_entity_poly.type
_entity_poly.pdbx_seq_one_letter_code
_entity_poly.pdbx_strand_id
1 'polypeptide(L)'
;NFIALANKTLIKNKIPVFFIEKNQEHIIEKIKNQVPSALFPETNSSLSCPALVTALSARLDKAVSIDNGIMHMMSLADIPMIVLFGPTNSEKFAPKNDYIKIIDSKKIHGTSNIESITVDEVYDLI
;
A
#
# COMPACT_ATOMS: atom_id res chain seq x y z
N ASN A 1 -10.62 -0.84 -4.05
CA ASN A 1 -10.35 0.44 -3.38
C ASN A 1 -8.97 1.04 -3.70
N PHE A 2 -7.86 0.25 -3.82
CA PHE A 2 -6.53 0.80 -4.16
C PHE A 2 -6.47 1.50 -5.52
N ILE A 3 -7.19 1.01 -6.54
CA ILE A 3 -7.27 1.67 -7.85
C ILE A 3 -7.96 3.04 -7.72
N ALA A 4 -9.05 3.12 -6.97
CA ALA A 4 -9.74 4.38 -6.74
C ALA A 4 -8.86 5.39 -5.98
N LEU A 5 -8.10 4.91 -4.99
CA LEU A 5 -7.12 5.72 -4.27
C LEU A 5 -6.03 6.23 -5.22
N ALA A 6 -5.48 5.36 -6.06
CA ALA A 6 -4.45 5.72 -7.04
C ALA A 6 -4.93 6.81 -7.99
N ASN A 7 -6.13 6.67 -8.56
CA ASN A 7 -6.71 7.69 -9.42
C ASN A 7 -6.91 9.03 -8.68
N LYS A 8 -7.27 8.99 -7.41
CA LYS A 8 -7.44 10.20 -6.59
C LYS A 8 -6.10 10.89 -6.32
N THR A 9 -5.02 10.14 -6.13
CA THR A 9 -3.67 10.71 -5.88
C THR A 9 -3.08 11.39 -7.11
N LEU A 10 -3.51 11.03 -8.32
CA LEU A 10 -3.10 11.73 -9.55
C LEU A 10 -3.49 13.22 -9.54
N ILE A 11 -4.58 13.56 -8.86
CA ILE A 11 -5.04 14.96 -8.72
C ILE A 11 -4.00 15.80 -7.95
N LYS A 12 -3.25 15.17 -7.03
CA LYS A 12 -2.13 15.80 -6.29
C LYS A 12 -0.78 15.68 -7.04
N ASN A 13 -0.78 15.36 -8.34
CA ASN A 13 0.43 15.11 -9.14
C ASN A 13 1.36 14.01 -8.54
N LYS A 14 0.78 13.02 -7.87
CA LYS A 14 1.51 11.86 -7.38
C LYS A 14 1.43 10.72 -8.37
N ILE A 15 2.52 10.01 -8.58
CA ILE A 15 2.59 8.85 -9.47
C ILE A 15 2.36 7.59 -8.62
N PRO A 16 1.27 6.83 -8.85
CA PRO A 16 1.01 5.59 -8.13
C PRO A 16 2.03 4.51 -8.51
N VAL A 17 2.57 3.84 -7.50
CA VAL A 17 3.48 2.70 -7.64
C VAL A 17 2.84 1.49 -6.99
N PHE A 18 2.71 0.40 -7.73
CA PHE A 18 2.14 -0.85 -7.25
C PHE A 18 3.20 -1.93 -7.12
N PHE A 19 3.27 -2.53 -5.94
CA PHE A 19 4.08 -3.72 -5.67
C PHE A 19 3.19 -4.94 -5.83
N ILE A 20 3.38 -5.68 -6.92
CA ILE A 20 2.58 -6.84 -7.30
C ILE A 20 3.52 -7.90 -7.83
N GLU A 21 3.37 -9.13 -7.32
CA GLU A 21 4.16 -10.26 -7.78
C GLU A 21 3.98 -10.50 -9.29
N LYS A 22 5.06 -10.89 -9.96
CA LYS A 22 5.09 -11.08 -11.42
C LYS A 22 4.09 -12.10 -11.94
N ASN A 23 3.75 -13.11 -11.14
CA ASN A 23 2.77 -14.14 -11.49
C ASN A 23 1.31 -13.63 -11.49
N GLN A 24 1.07 -12.37 -11.15
CA GLN A 24 -0.25 -11.75 -11.09
C GLN A 24 -0.52 -10.81 -12.28
N GLU A 25 -0.17 -11.23 -13.48
CA GLU A 25 -0.28 -10.43 -14.70
C GLU A 25 -1.69 -9.87 -14.93
N HIS A 26 -2.73 -10.66 -14.64
CA HIS A 26 -4.12 -10.22 -14.78
C HIS A 26 -4.48 -9.02 -13.89
N ILE A 27 -3.89 -8.93 -12.69
CA ILE A 27 -4.08 -7.78 -11.78
C ILE A 27 -3.33 -6.57 -12.32
N ILE A 28 -2.10 -6.77 -12.80
CA ILE A 28 -1.27 -5.73 -13.39
C ILE A 28 -1.98 -5.11 -14.61
N GLU A 29 -2.50 -5.93 -15.52
CA GLU A 29 -3.26 -5.46 -16.69
C GLU A 29 -4.52 -4.68 -16.29
N LYS A 30 -5.28 -5.19 -15.32
CA LYS A 30 -6.46 -4.50 -14.79
C LYS A 30 -6.11 -3.11 -14.25
N ILE A 31 -5.00 -2.98 -13.51
CA ILE A 31 -4.57 -1.71 -12.96
C ILE A 31 -4.08 -0.78 -14.07
N LYS A 32 -3.27 -1.25 -15.02
CA LYS A 32 -2.79 -0.47 -16.17
C LYS A 32 -3.94 0.13 -16.97
N ASN A 33 -5.02 -0.62 -17.17
CA ASN A 33 -6.19 -0.15 -17.89
C ASN A 33 -6.95 0.97 -17.16
N GLN A 34 -6.91 0.99 -15.83
CA GLN A 34 -7.64 1.96 -15.01
C GLN A 34 -6.76 3.11 -14.50
N VAL A 35 -5.46 2.90 -14.41
CA VAL A 35 -4.45 3.88 -13.97
C VAL A 35 -3.24 3.79 -14.91
N PRO A 36 -3.32 4.34 -16.13
CA PRO A 36 -2.28 4.19 -17.16
C PRO A 36 -0.90 4.71 -16.75
N SER A 37 -0.84 5.67 -15.84
CA SER A 37 0.41 6.25 -15.33
C SER A 37 1.02 5.48 -14.15
N ALA A 38 0.38 4.38 -13.70
CA ALA A 38 0.90 3.57 -12.60
C ALA A 38 2.22 2.87 -12.97
N LEU A 39 3.14 2.80 -12.01
CA LEU A 39 4.41 2.11 -12.14
C LEU A 39 4.37 0.76 -11.44
N PHE A 40 5.07 -0.22 -12.02
CA PHE A 40 5.20 -1.59 -11.51
C PHE A 40 6.67 -2.00 -11.48
N PRO A 41 7.45 -1.52 -10.52
CA PRO A 41 8.91 -1.67 -10.54
C PRO A 41 9.39 -3.12 -10.43
N GLU A 42 8.65 -3.99 -9.77
CA GLU A 42 9.01 -5.41 -9.64
C GLU A 42 8.94 -6.15 -10.97
N THR A 43 8.09 -5.72 -11.90
CA THR A 43 7.97 -6.38 -13.22
C THR A 43 9.20 -6.19 -14.09
N ASN A 44 9.94 -5.10 -13.86
CA ASN A 44 11.13 -4.74 -14.64
C ASN A 44 12.43 -5.31 -14.07
N SER A 45 12.39 -5.96 -12.90
CA SER A 45 13.55 -6.53 -12.24
C SER A 45 13.65 -8.03 -12.52
N SER A 46 14.87 -8.53 -12.77
CA SER A 46 15.14 -9.98 -12.75
C SER A 46 15.15 -10.55 -11.32
N LEU A 47 15.32 -9.68 -10.32
CA LEU A 47 15.32 -10.07 -8.92
C LEU A 47 13.87 -10.18 -8.40
N SER A 48 13.64 -11.15 -7.54
CA SER A 48 12.40 -11.30 -6.77
C SER A 48 12.81 -11.64 -5.35
N CYS A 49 12.97 -10.62 -4.52
CA CYS A 49 13.38 -10.81 -3.13
C CYS A 49 12.87 -9.68 -2.23
N PRO A 50 12.71 -9.94 -0.93
CA PRO A 50 12.27 -8.94 0.05
C PRO A 50 13.11 -7.66 0.06
N ALA A 51 14.43 -7.79 -0.08
CA ALA A 51 15.35 -6.64 -0.09
C ALA A 51 15.07 -5.67 -1.27
N LEU A 52 14.62 -6.18 -2.42
CA LEU A 52 14.21 -5.33 -3.55
C LEU A 52 13.02 -4.46 -3.18
N VAL A 53 12.00 -5.02 -2.53
CA VAL A 53 10.81 -4.26 -2.09
C VAL A 53 11.23 -3.14 -1.13
N THR A 54 12.06 -3.44 -0.15
CA THR A 54 12.58 -2.44 0.80
C THR A 54 13.37 -1.33 0.08
N ALA A 55 14.28 -1.69 -0.82
CA ALA A 55 15.09 -0.72 -1.56
C ALA A 55 14.26 0.19 -2.48
N LEU A 56 13.26 -0.38 -3.15
CA LEU A 56 12.35 0.39 -4.00
C LEU A 56 11.42 1.28 -3.14
N SER A 57 10.98 0.78 -2.00
CA SER A 57 10.13 1.55 -1.08
C SER A 57 10.84 2.79 -0.54
N ALA A 58 12.14 2.74 -0.31
CA ALA A 58 12.93 3.90 0.13
C ALA A 58 12.91 5.10 -0.85
N ARG A 59 12.39 4.91 -2.06
CA ARG A 59 12.25 5.95 -3.09
C ARG A 59 10.83 6.53 -3.16
N LEU A 60 9.93 6.08 -2.32
CA LEU A 60 8.55 6.57 -2.26
C LEU A 60 8.41 7.74 -1.29
N ASP A 61 7.54 8.67 -1.62
CA ASP A 61 7.14 9.74 -0.68
C ASP A 61 6.31 9.18 0.48
N LYS A 62 5.47 8.18 0.19
CA LYS A 62 4.58 7.53 1.15
C LYS A 62 4.11 6.18 0.63
N ALA A 63 3.87 5.23 1.51
CA ALA A 63 3.28 3.94 1.19
C ALA A 63 1.90 3.75 1.84
N VAL A 64 1.06 2.96 1.17
CA VAL A 64 -0.21 2.47 1.73
C VAL A 64 -0.22 0.96 1.57
N SER A 65 -0.43 0.23 2.64
CA SER A 65 -0.45 -1.23 2.64
C SER A 65 -1.55 -1.79 3.54
N ILE A 66 -1.91 -3.03 3.30
CA ILE A 66 -2.65 -3.86 4.27
C ILE A 66 -1.66 -4.65 5.12
N ASP A 67 -2.14 -5.27 6.19
CA ASP A 67 -1.33 -6.18 7.01
C ASP A 67 -0.94 -7.44 6.22
N ASN A 68 0.28 -7.45 5.71
CA ASN A 68 0.89 -8.55 4.95
C ASN A 68 2.43 -8.47 4.97
N GLY A 69 3.09 -9.44 4.32
CA GLY A 69 4.56 -9.48 4.25
C GLY A 69 5.18 -8.23 3.60
N ILE A 70 4.54 -7.64 2.58
CA ILE A 70 5.03 -6.44 1.90
C ILE A 70 5.05 -5.24 2.85
N MET A 71 4.04 -5.11 3.71
CA MET A 71 3.98 -4.07 4.75
C MET A 71 5.24 -4.09 5.62
N HIS A 72 5.65 -5.26 6.08
CA HIS A 72 6.85 -5.39 6.92
C HIS A 72 8.14 -5.02 6.16
N MET A 73 8.24 -5.39 4.88
CA MET A 73 9.38 -5.00 4.04
C MET A 73 9.42 -3.48 3.84
N MET A 74 8.28 -2.86 3.54
CA MET A 74 8.17 -1.41 3.38
C MET A 74 8.49 -0.65 4.67
N SER A 75 8.11 -1.19 5.84
CA SER A 75 8.38 -0.56 7.13
C SER A 75 9.87 -0.46 7.46
N LEU A 76 10.72 -1.28 6.83
CA LEU A 76 12.18 -1.20 6.96
C LEU A 76 12.81 -0.07 6.15
N ALA A 77 12.06 0.57 5.27
CA ALA A 77 12.54 1.66 4.42
C ALA A 77 12.48 3.05 5.10
N ASP A 78 11.97 3.13 6.34
CA ASP A 78 11.81 4.36 7.12
C ASP A 78 11.06 5.49 6.39
N ILE A 79 10.06 5.14 5.60
CA ILE A 79 9.20 6.08 4.89
C ILE A 79 7.85 6.25 5.61
N PRO A 80 7.15 7.37 5.42
CA PRO A 80 5.79 7.52 5.89
C PRO A 80 4.87 6.44 5.31
N MET A 81 4.12 5.75 6.17
CA MET A 81 3.20 4.70 5.77
C MET A 81 1.82 4.87 6.37
N ILE A 82 0.83 4.38 5.65
CA ILE A 82 -0.54 4.14 6.15
C ILE A 82 -0.78 2.64 6.05
N VAL A 83 -1.08 2.02 7.18
CA VAL A 83 -1.36 0.57 7.23
C VAL A 83 -2.81 0.34 7.60
N LEU A 84 -3.50 -0.44 6.76
CA LEU A 84 -4.90 -0.77 6.91
C LEU A 84 -5.04 -2.13 7.56
N PHE A 85 -5.74 -2.19 8.69
CA PHE A 85 -6.05 -3.41 9.40
C PHE A 85 -7.55 -3.73 9.31
N GLY A 86 -7.85 -5.00 9.12
CA GLY A 86 -9.21 -5.53 9.11
C GLY A 86 -9.36 -6.66 10.13
N PRO A 87 -9.21 -7.94 9.72
CA PRO A 87 -9.42 -9.09 10.61
C PRO A 87 -8.29 -9.29 11.63
N THR A 88 -7.09 -8.81 11.35
CA THR A 88 -5.89 -8.99 12.18
C THR A 88 -5.82 -7.98 13.32
N ASN A 89 -4.95 -8.24 14.30
CA ASN A 89 -4.77 -7.39 15.46
C ASN A 89 -3.68 -6.33 15.22
N SER A 90 -4.08 -5.07 15.05
CA SER A 90 -3.16 -3.96 14.81
C SER A 90 -2.17 -3.72 15.95
N GLU A 91 -2.56 -3.98 17.21
CA GLU A 91 -1.67 -3.78 18.37
C GLU A 91 -0.51 -4.77 18.39
N LYS A 92 -0.76 -5.98 17.84
CA LYS A 92 0.24 -7.05 17.80
C LYS A 92 1.13 -6.98 16.56
N PHE A 93 0.57 -6.63 15.40
CA PHE A 93 1.25 -6.78 14.11
C PHE A 93 1.66 -5.47 13.46
N ALA A 94 1.15 -4.32 13.91
CA ALA A 94 1.57 -3.05 13.36
C ALA A 94 3.06 -2.78 13.64
N PRO A 95 3.80 -2.31 12.63
CA PRO A 95 5.16 -1.85 12.85
C PRO A 95 5.18 -0.69 13.85
N LYS A 96 6.14 -0.71 14.77
CA LYS A 96 6.32 0.34 15.78
C LYS A 96 7.28 1.40 15.27
N ASN A 97 6.73 2.37 14.56
CA ASN A 97 7.50 3.47 14.00
C ASN A 97 6.61 4.73 13.96
N ASP A 98 7.16 5.89 14.34
CA ASP A 98 6.43 7.16 14.45
C ASP A 98 5.92 7.68 13.10
N TYR A 99 6.49 7.21 11.99
CA TYR A 99 6.07 7.58 10.64
C TYR A 99 4.90 6.73 10.10
N ILE A 100 4.42 5.77 10.88
CA ILE A 100 3.36 4.85 10.46
C ILE A 100 2.03 5.25 11.08
N LYS A 101 1.04 5.52 10.24
CA LYS A 101 -0.35 5.71 10.63
C LYS A 101 -1.13 4.43 10.43
N ILE A 102 -1.94 4.07 11.42
CA ILE A 102 -2.75 2.86 11.39
C ILE A 102 -4.22 3.22 11.26
N ILE A 103 -4.90 2.62 10.29
CA ILE A 103 -6.36 2.64 10.17
C ILE A 103 -6.85 1.23 10.46
N ASP A 104 -7.51 1.05 11.59
CA ASP A 104 -8.04 -0.24 12.02
C ASP A 104 -9.58 -0.21 11.93
N SER A 105 -10.13 -1.02 11.02
CA SER A 105 -11.57 -1.06 10.77
C SER A 105 -12.38 -1.46 12.01
N LYS A 106 -11.83 -2.31 12.88
CA LYS A 106 -12.49 -2.68 14.13
C LYS A 106 -12.60 -1.50 15.09
N LYS A 107 -11.56 -0.66 15.17
CA LYS A 107 -11.52 0.50 16.07
C LYS A 107 -12.38 1.66 15.55
N ILE A 108 -12.43 1.85 14.24
CA ILE A 108 -13.12 3.00 13.62
C ILE A 108 -14.57 2.65 13.27
N HIS A 109 -14.80 1.48 12.68
CA HIS A 109 -16.10 1.08 12.14
C HIS A 109 -16.76 -0.08 12.90
N GLY A 110 -16.13 -0.62 13.93
CA GLY A 110 -16.66 -1.74 14.73
C GLY A 110 -16.73 -3.07 13.96
N THR A 111 -16.07 -3.19 12.82
CA THR A 111 -16.10 -4.39 11.97
C THR A 111 -14.70 -4.84 11.56
N SER A 112 -14.51 -6.15 11.41
CA SER A 112 -13.27 -6.71 10.89
C SER A 112 -13.17 -6.66 9.35
N ASN A 113 -14.17 -6.11 8.68
CA ASN A 113 -14.13 -5.97 7.22
C ASN A 113 -13.24 -4.77 6.84
N ILE A 114 -12.09 -5.02 6.23
CA ILE A 114 -11.17 -3.98 5.77
C ILE A 114 -11.79 -3.09 4.68
N GLU A 115 -12.79 -3.58 3.95
CA GLU A 115 -13.47 -2.80 2.91
C GLU A 115 -14.37 -1.69 3.49
N SER A 116 -14.64 -1.70 4.80
CA SER A 116 -15.31 -0.61 5.48
C SER A 116 -14.47 0.67 5.53
N ILE A 117 -13.14 0.55 5.43
CA ILE A 117 -12.24 1.70 5.32
C ILE A 117 -12.43 2.34 3.95
N THR A 118 -12.85 3.60 3.96
CA THR A 118 -13.15 4.34 2.74
C THR A 118 -11.87 4.88 2.07
N VAL A 119 -11.98 5.15 0.77
CA VAL A 119 -10.88 5.76 0.01
C VAL A 119 -10.56 7.16 0.56
N ASP A 120 -11.56 7.90 1.03
CA ASP A 120 -11.39 9.26 1.53
C ASP A 120 -10.62 9.28 2.86
N GLU A 121 -10.92 8.37 3.78
CA GLU A 121 -10.17 8.23 5.04
C GLU A 121 -8.68 8.00 4.80
N VAL A 122 -8.33 7.20 3.78
CA VAL A 122 -6.92 6.96 3.43
C VAL A 122 -6.33 8.18 2.71
N TYR A 123 -7.07 8.77 1.78
CA TYR A 123 -6.62 9.91 0.97
C TYR A 123 -6.33 11.16 1.80
N ASP A 124 -7.10 11.40 2.86
CA ASP A 124 -6.90 12.53 3.77
C ASP A 124 -5.58 12.44 4.57
N LEU A 125 -4.99 11.24 4.60
CA LEU A 125 -3.67 11.00 5.22
C LEU A 125 -2.50 11.01 4.22
N ILE A 126 -2.79 11.10 2.92
CA ILE A 126 -1.78 11.22 1.85
C ILE A 126 -1.46 12.69 1.59
#